data_5a5a50d7c7d9e86742ed36ee5f7eabe8
#
_entry.id   5a5a50d7c7d9e86742ed36ee5f7eabe8
#
_cell.length_a   1.000
_cell.length_b   1.000
_cell.length_c   1.000
_cell.angle_alpha   90.00
_cell.angle_beta   90.00
_cell.angle_gamma   90.00
#
_symmetry.space_group_name_H-M   'P 1'
#
loop_
_entity.id
_entity.type
_entity.pdbx_description
1 polymer ?
#
loop_
_entity_poly.entity_id
_entity_poly.type
_entity_poly.pdbx_seq_one_letter_code
_entity_poly.pdbx_strand_id
1 'polypeptide(L)'
;MVKDKFKSIFSGLEIAYGQYQPGERGDNGKQQGKAFIVRQDVTDELWTNHLEGKGPALGIIPITENNDCRWGCIDIDEYNFDHLGLIKSIRSHNLPLIVCRSKSGGAHVFLFTKENIPASLMQSKLKEMAIILGYEGSEIFPKQTEILVERGDTGNFLNLPYYNNTKGLRYAIDDNGDALALEQFYTAYDKYSCTRGDVEGIRVAEKKREEAFPLGPPCLNKLAVTGFGQGSRNNALFNIAVFYKQSEPDTWEDKIVEANLKYMDPPLSNSEVQQLIKSVNRKGYDKYRCKDAPINSVCQSGLCRTKRFGVGFGEEEMPILGSLTKYTSNPPQWFLNVDKTRIELKSEQLYNPGMFALACLDQANKVVPVPKPKDWKQHFLKPM
;
A
#
# COMPACT_ATOMS: atom_id res chain seq x y z
N MET A 1 25.60 7.34 -27.48
CA MET A 1 24.56 8.35 -27.19
C MET A 1 23.27 7.76 -26.67
N VAL A 2 22.54 6.90 -27.40
CA VAL A 2 21.23 6.36 -26.92
C VAL A 2 21.41 5.46 -25.70
N LYS A 3 22.30 4.48 -25.77
CA LYS A 3 22.63 3.56 -24.65
C LYS A 3 23.14 4.31 -23.43
N ASP A 4 24.02 5.29 -23.61
CA ASP A 4 24.66 5.98 -22.49
C ASP A 4 23.63 6.79 -21.68
N LYS A 5 22.64 7.40 -22.35
CA LYS A 5 21.52 8.06 -21.68
C LYS A 5 20.65 7.05 -20.91
N PHE A 6 20.34 5.90 -21.48
CA PHE A 6 19.58 4.83 -20.81
C PHE A 6 20.31 4.32 -19.57
N LYS A 7 21.61 4.00 -19.70
CA LYS A 7 22.46 3.61 -18.58
C LYS A 7 22.49 4.68 -17.48
N SER A 8 22.64 5.94 -17.85
CA SER A 8 22.64 7.07 -16.89
C SER A 8 21.30 7.19 -16.14
N ILE A 9 20.16 6.98 -16.81
CA ILE A 9 18.83 7.06 -16.21
C ILE A 9 18.62 5.94 -15.19
N PHE A 10 18.98 4.71 -15.56
CA PHE A 10 18.78 3.51 -14.73
C PHE A 10 20.03 3.07 -13.97
N SER A 11 20.96 3.99 -13.70
CA SER A 11 22.13 3.69 -12.87
C SER A 11 21.72 3.20 -11.47
N GLY A 12 22.53 2.33 -10.89
CA GLY A 12 22.31 1.76 -9.56
C GLY A 12 23.59 1.07 -9.07
N LEU A 13 23.47 -0.04 -8.35
CA LEU A 13 24.62 -0.82 -7.88
C LEU A 13 25.39 -1.40 -9.07
N GLU A 14 26.69 -1.11 -9.15
CA GLU A 14 27.51 -1.50 -10.31
C GLU A 14 28.15 -2.88 -10.18
N ILE A 15 28.26 -3.43 -8.96
CA ILE A 15 28.93 -4.73 -8.66
C ILE A 15 28.01 -5.95 -8.71
N ALA A 16 26.74 -5.73 -8.97
CA ALA A 16 25.76 -6.81 -9.09
C ALA A 16 24.56 -6.38 -9.92
N TYR A 17 23.94 -7.33 -10.60
CA TYR A 17 22.75 -7.11 -11.41
C TYR A 17 21.79 -8.31 -11.35
N GLY A 18 20.58 -8.10 -11.81
CA GLY A 18 19.58 -9.14 -11.88
C GLY A 18 19.46 -9.76 -13.26
N GLN A 19 19.21 -11.06 -13.29
CA GLN A 19 18.81 -11.78 -14.49
C GLN A 19 17.59 -12.66 -14.22
N TYR A 20 16.82 -12.90 -15.28
CA TYR A 20 15.71 -13.82 -15.26
C TYR A 20 15.98 -14.94 -16.25
N GLN A 21 16.07 -16.17 -15.75
CA GLN A 21 16.20 -17.37 -16.57
C GLN A 21 14.79 -17.97 -16.77
N PRO A 22 14.27 -17.99 -18.01
CA PRO A 22 13.00 -18.66 -18.27
C PRO A 22 13.15 -20.16 -18.02
N GLY A 23 12.24 -20.75 -17.29
CA GLY A 23 12.13 -22.18 -17.07
C GLY A 23 11.12 -22.82 -18.03
N GLU A 24 10.75 -24.06 -17.75
CA GLU A 24 9.75 -24.79 -18.54
C GLU A 24 8.35 -24.18 -18.37
N ARG A 25 7.49 -24.34 -19.37
CA ARG A 25 6.08 -23.99 -19.24
C ARG A 25 5.37 -25.03 -18.39
N GLY A 26 4.77 -24.61 -17.28
CA GLY A 26 3.92 -25.49 -16.48
C GLY A 26 2.61 -25.86 -17.20
N ASP A 27 1.92 -26.87 -16.69
CA ASP A 27 0.65 -27.41 -17.25
C ASP A 27 -0.47 -26.34 -17.37
N ASN A 28 -0.36 -25.25 -16.61
CA ASN A 28 -1.27 -24.10 -16.65
C ASN A 28 -0.89 -23.03 -17.70
N GLY A 29 0.07 -23.34 -18.59
CA GLY A 29 0.56 -22.42 -19.62
C GLY A 29 1.46 -21.27 -19.11
N LYS A 30 1.67 -21.13 -17.79
CA LYS A 30 2.59 -20.16 -17.21
C LYS A 30 4.02 -20.62 -17.40
N GLN A 31 4.86 -19.76 -17.99
CA GLN A 31 6.30 -19.99 -18.03
C GLN A 31 6.87 -19.75 -16.63
N GLN A 32 7.30 -20.81 -15.98
CA GLN A 32 8.07 -20.71 -14.74
C GLN A 32 9.46 -20.19 -15.10
N GLY A 33 10.04 -19.39 -14.22
CA GLY A 33 11.38 -18.87 -14.40
C GLY A 33 11.96 -18.45 -13.06
N LYS A 34 13.27 -18.42 -12.99
CA LYS A 34 14.00 -18.07 -11.77
C LYS A 34 14.67 -16.73 -11.95
N ALA A 35 14.34 -15.78 -11.05
CA ALA A 35 15.07 -14.54 -10.91
C ALA A 35 16.26 -14.76 -9.96
N PHE A 36 17.43 -14.27 -10.29
CA PHE A 36 18.64 -14.39 -9.47
C PHE A 36 19.56 -13.18 -9.65
N ILE A 37 20.38 -12.93 -8.64
CA ILE A 37 21.39 -11.87 -8.67
C ILE A 37 22.70 -12.47 -9.15
N VAL A 38 23.31 -11.81 -10.14
CA VAL A 38 24.67 -12.07 -10.61
C VAL A 38 25.61 -11.08 -9.91
N ARG A 39 26.57 -11.58 -9.15
CA ARG A 39 27.56 -10.79 -8.43
C ARG A 39 28.79 -10.56 -9.30
N GLN A 40 28.64 -9.70 -10.28
CA GLN A 40 29.65 -9.27 -11.25
C GLN A 40 29.33 -7.84 -11.67
N ASP A 41 30.32 -7.13 -12.19
CA ASP A 41 30.16 -5.76 -12.65
C ASP A 41 29.14 -5.63 -13.78
N VAL A 42 28.38 -4.57 -13.75
CA VAL A 42 27.39 -4.22 -14.80
C VAL A 42 28.12 -3.63 -15.99
N THR A 43 28.44 -4.47 -16.97
CA THR A 43 29.23 -4.06 -18.14
C THR A 43 28.40 -3.34 -19.20
N ASP A 44 29.05 -2.54 -20.04
CA ASP A 44 28.43 -1.85 -21.18
C ASP A 44 27.78 -2.80 -22.19
N GLU A 45 28.29 -4.02 -22.27
CA GLU A 45 27.73 -5.06 -23.13
C GLU A 45 26.34 -5.50 -22.65
N LEU A 46 26.13 -5.63 -21.34
CA LEU A 46 24.81 -5.97 -20.76
C LEU A 46 23.75 -4.93 -21.14
N TRP A 47 24.09 -3.65 -21.09
CA TRP A 47 23.19 -2.57 -21.52
C TRP A 47 22.86 -2.63 -23.01
N THR A 48 23.87 -2.90 -23.84
CA THR A 48 23.69 -3.05 -25.30
C THR A 48 22.79 -4.25 -25.59
N ASN A 49 23.11 -5.40 -25.01
CA ASN A 49 22.34 -6.65 -25.20
C ASN A 49 20.90 -6.50 -24.75
N HIS A 50 20.65 -5.79 -23.64
CA HIS A 50 19.29 -5.51 -23.17
C HIS A 50 18.48 -4.72 -24.20
N LEU A 51 19.00 -3.61 -24.71
CA LEU A 51 18.30 -2.77 -25.69
C LEU A 51 18.12 -3.46 -27.05
N GLU A 52 19.04 -4.33 -27.43
CA GLU A 52 18.98 -5.09 -28.68
C GLU A 52 18.17 -6.40 -28.55
N GLY A 53 17.77 -6.78 -27.33
CA GLY A 53 17.05 -8.03 -27.07
C GLY A 53 17.92 -9.27 -27.21
N LYS A 54 19.20 -9.15 -26.95
CA LYS A 54 20.19 -10.25 -26.97
C LYS A 54 20.38 -10.81 -25.56
N GLY A 55 20.24 -12.11 -25.41
CA GLY A 55 20.40 -12.77 -24.10
C GLY A 55 19.31 -12.43 -23.10
N PRO A 56 19.57 -12.60 -21.80
CA PRO A 56 18.62 -12.28 -20.73
C PRO A 56 18.37 -10.78 -20.60
N ALA A 57 17.17 -10.39 -20.22
CA ALA A 57 16.88 -9.00 -19.87
C ALA A 57 17.67 -8.58 -18.61
N LEU A 58 18.19 -7.35 -18.64
CA LEU A 58 18.93 -6.78 -17.52
C LEU A 58 17.97 -6.29 -16.42
N GLY A 59 18.28 -6.65 -15.20
CA GLY A 59 17.69 -6.06 -14.00
C GLY A 59 18.74 -5.24 -13.26
N ILE A 60 18.38 -4.06 -12.78
CA ILE A 60 19.27 -3.19 -12.01
C ILE A 60 18.78 -3.06 -10.58
N ILE A 61 19.72 -3.04 -9.65
CA ILE A 61 19.49 -2.77 -8.23
C ILE A 61 19.56 -1.25 -8.05
N PRO A 62 18.45 -0.57 -7.71
CA PRO A 62 18.44 0.89 -7.72
C PRO A 62 19.30 1.53 -6.62
N ILE A 63 19.45 0.89 -5.46
CA ILE A 63 20.28 1.40 -4.37
C ILE A 63 21.77 1.19 -4.68
N THR A 64 22.57 2.24 -4.50
CA THR A 64 24.04 2.19 -4.66
C THR A 64 24.73 1.79 -3.35
N GLU A 65 26.03 1.59 -3.40
CA GLU A 65 26.88 1.35 -2.21
C GLU A 65 26.86 2.50 -1.18
N ASN A 66 26.47 3.70 -1.61
CA ASN A 66 26.32 4.89 -0.77
C ASN A 66 24.93 5.00 -0.12
N ASN A 67 24.07 4.01 -0.29
CA ASN A 67 22.68 4.00 0.20
C ASN A 67 21.82 5.11 -0.39
N ASP A 68 22.11 5.51 -1.61
CA ASP A 68 21.36 6.46 -2.42
C ASP A 68 20.86 5.81 -3.73
N CYS A 69 20.03 6.53 -4.46
CA CYS A 69 19.54 6.08 -5.76
C CYS A 69 19.07 7.26 -6.62
N ARG A 70 19.03 7.08 -7.95
CA ARG A 70 18.49 8.05 -8.92
C ARG A 70 17.10 7.75 -9.40
N TRP A 71 16.60 6.60 -9.09
CA TRP A 71 15.26 6.17 -9.47
C TRP A 71 14.70 5.19 -8.44
N GLY A 72 13.39 5.13 -8.40
CA GLY A 72 12.66 4.10 -7.69
C GLY A 72 11.39 3.73 -8.44
N CYS A 73 10.72 2.69 -8.00
CA CYS A 73 9.59 2.13 -8.72
C CYS A 73 8.54 1.58 -7.76
N ILE A 74 7.26 1.80 -8.09
CA ILE A 74 6.13 1.03 -7.58
C ILE A 74 5.88 -0.08 -8.58
N ASP A 75 6.03 -1.34 -8.17
CA ASP A 75 5.83 -2.53 -9.00
C ASP A 75 4.42 -3.08 -8.82
N ILE A 76 3.56 -2.86 -9.80
CA ILE A 76 2.15 -3.28 -9.78
C ILE A 76 2.01 -4.55 -10.62
N ASP A 77 1.88 -5.69 -9.95
CA ASP A 77 1.79 -6.99 -10.60
C ASP A 77 0.33 -7.47 -10.71
N GLU A 78 -0.43 -6.79 -11.57
CA GLU A 78 -1.82 -7.10 -11.87
C GLU A 78 -2.00 -7.50 -13.34
N TYR A 79 -2.90 -8.45 -13.61
CA TYR A 79 -3.25 -8.86 -14.98
C TYR A 79 -4.37 -7.98 -15.54
N ASN A 80 -4.37 -7.76 -16.85
CA ASN A 80 -5.35 -6.91 -17.55
C ASN A 80 -5.44 -5.50 -16.99
N PHE A 81 -4.28 -4.91 -16.73
CA PHE A 81 -4.12 -3.68 -16.00
C PHE A 81 -4.56 -2.45 -16.82
N ASP A 82 -5.32 -1.54 -16.21
CA ASP A 82 -5.73 -0.27 -16.80
C ASP A 82 -4.64 0.80 -16.66
N HIS A 83 -3.66 0.78 -17.56
CA HIS A 83 -2.57 1.74 -17.58
C HIS A 83 -3.05 3.19 -17.77
N LEU A 84 -4.06 3.40 -18.62
CA LEU A 84 -4.57 4.75 -18.90
C LEU A 84 -5.29 5.35 -17.68
N GLY A 85 -6.06 4.54 -16.96
CA GLY A 85 -6.70 4.94 -15.70
C GLY A 85 -5.66 5.33 -14.65
N LEU A 86 -4.59 4.55 -14.51
CA LEU A 86 -3.47 4.88 -13.61
C LEU A 86 -2.79 6.20 -14.02
N ILE A 87 -2.47 6.40 -15.31
CA ILE A 87 -1.83 7.62 -15.82
C ILE A 87 -2.71 8.85 -15.56
N LYS A 88 -4.02 8.75 -15.82
CA LYS A 88 -4.97 9.83 -15.49
C LYS A 88 -4.95 10.16 -14.00
N SER A 89 -4.91 9.15 -13.14
CA SER A 89 -4.79 9.34 -11.69
C SER A 89 -3.49 10.03 -11.31
N ILE A 90 -2.35 9.60 -11.85
CA ILE A 90 -1.03 10.23 -11.65
C ILE A 90 -1.07 11.71 -12.02
N ARG A 91 -1.62 12.05 -13.20
CA ARG A 91 -1.70 13.44 -13.67
C ARG A 91 -2.67 14.30 -12.85
N SER A 92 -3.79 13.73 -12.41
CA SER A 92 -4.75 14.44 -11.54
C SER A 92 -4.18 14.82 -10.18
N HIS A 93 -3.17 14.09 -9.72
CA HIS A 93 -2.44 14.37 -8.47
C HIS A 93 -1.13 15.14 -8.70
N ASN A 94 -0.85 15.56 -9.94
CA ASN A 94 0.40 16.24 -10.34
C ASN A 94 1.66 15.47 -9.92
N LEU A 95 1.63 14.14 -9.96
CA LEU A 95 2.78 13.33 -9.59
C LEU A 95 3.75 13.20 -10.78
N PRO A 96 5.07 13.35 -10.56
CA PRO A 96 6.08 13.28 -11.61
C PRO A 96 6.50 11.84 -11.92
N LEU A 97 5.51 10.98 -12.12
CA LEU A 97 5.71 9.55 -12.33
C LEU A 97 5.59 9.19 -13.81
N ILE A 98 6.41 8.24 -14.25
CA ILE A 98 6.36 7.64 -15.59
C ILE A 98 5.92 6.18 -15.46
N VAL A 99 4.89 5.81 -16.20
CA VAL A 99 4.35 4.45 -16.22
C VAL A 99 4.97 3.66 -17.36
N CYS A 100 5.56 2.51 -17.05
CA CYS A 100 6.03 1.54 -18.03
C CYS A 100 5.22 0.25 -17.91
N ARG A 101 4.86 -0.35 -19.04
CA ARG A 101 4.27 -1.68 -19.06
C ARG A 101 5.29 -2.72 -18.62
N SER A 102 4.95 -3.56 -17.66
CA SER A 102 5.79 -4.67 -17.20
C SER A 102 5.71 -5.90 -18.15
N LYS A 103 6.56 -6.89 -17.93
CA LYS A 103 6.56 -8.14 -18.72
C LYS A 103 5.24 -8.90 -18.62
N SER A 104 4.65 -8.97 -17.43
CA SER A 104 3.40 -9.66 -17.13
C SER A 104 2.15 -8.90 -17.60
N GLY A 105 2.31 -7.64 -18.03
CA GLY A 105 1.21 -6.76 -18.44
C GLY A 105 0.73 -5.82 -17.35
N GLY A 106 1.27 -5.90 -16.14
CA GLY A 106 1.11 -4.91 -15.07
C GLY A 106 1.92 -3.63 -15.33
N ALA A 107 2.22 -2.86 -14.29
CA ALA A 107 2.91 -1.58 -14.45
C ALA A 107 4.11 -1.44 -13.51
N HIS A 108 5.21 -0.93 -14.05
CA HIS A 108 6.31 -0.33 -13.30
C HIS A 108 6.14 1.19 -13.32
N VAL A 109 5.92 1.80 -12.17
CA VAL A 109 5.68 3.24 -12.04
C VAL A 109 6.92 3.90 -11.45
N PHE A 110 7.67 4.58 -12.29
CA PHE A 110 8.98 5.13 -11.95
C PHE A 110 8.92 6.57 -11.47
N LEU A 111 9.67 6.85 -10.39
CA LEU A 111 10.11 8.18 -9.99
C LEU A 111 11.59 8.32 -10.32
N PHE A 112 11.95 9.36 -11.07
CA PHE A 112 13.32 9.64 -11.45
C PHE A 112 13.83 10.93 -10.81
N THR A 113 15.13 10.95 -10.45
CA THR A 113 15.79 12.16 -9.96
C THR A 113 16.99 12.52 -10.80
N LYS A 114 17.30 13.82 -10.84
CA LYS A 114 18.42 14.38 -11.60
C LYS A 114 19.77 14.08 -10.93
N GLU A 115 19.75 13.90 -9.62
CA GLU A 115 20.88 13.54 -8.75
C GLU A 115 20.54 12.34 -7.87
N ASN A 116 21.54 11.75 -7.25
CA ASN A 116 21.34 10.72 -6.24
C ASN A 116 20.67 11.32 -5.00
N ILE A 117 19.65 10.64 -4.49
CA ILE A 117 18.98 10.98 -3.23
C ILE A 117 18.99 9.77 -2.29
N PRO A 118 18.89 9.96 -0.96
CA PRO A 118 18.82 8.84 -0.03
C PRO A 118 17.75 7.82 -0.43
N ALA A 119 18.10 6.54 -0.45
CA ALA A 119 17.18 5.46 -0.78
C ALA A 119 15.95 5.43 0.14
N SER A 120 16.13 5.83 1.42
CA SER A 120 15.05 6.00 2.39
C SER A 120 14.04 7.08 1.99
N LEU A 121 14.51 8.21 1.46
CA LEU A 121 13.64 9.29 0.95
C LEU A 121 12.84 8.81 -0.28
N MET A 122 13.54 8.19 -1.26
CA MET A 122 12.89 7.64 -2.45
C MET A 122 11.80 6.64 -2.08
N GLN A 123 12.12 5.68 -1.23
CA GLN A 123 11.19 4.64 -0.79
C GLN A 123 9.99 5.23 -0.04
N SER A 124 10.22 6.18 0.87
CA SER A 124 9.16 6.84 1.63
C SER A 124 8.18 7.57 0.71
N LYS A 125 8.70 8.35 -0.24
CA LYS A 125 7.87 9.10 -1.19
C LYS A 125 7.08 8.21 -2.14
N LEU A 126 7.68 7.13 -2.62
CA LEU A 126 6.96 6.14 -3.44
C LEU A 126 5.85 5.43 -2.65
N LYS A 127 6.07 5.12 -1.36
CA LYS A 127 5.01 4.57 -0.49
C LYS A 127 3.85 5.55 -0.33
N GLU A 128 4.13 6.84 -0.08
CA GLU A 128 3.12 7.89 -0.01
C GLU A 128 2.31 7.95 -1.33
N MET A 129 2.99 7.94 -2.48
CA MET A 129 2.36 7.98 -3.80
C MET A 129 1.54 6.71 -4.08
N ALA A 130 2.04 5.53 -3.72
CA ALA A 130 1.34 4.26 -3.88
C ALA A 130 0.00 4.26 -3.12
N ILE A 131 -0.01 4.76 -1.88
CA ILE A 131 -1.24 4.89 -1.07
C ILE A 131 -2.28 5.74 -1.79
N ILE A 132 -1.89 6.91 -2.32
CA ILE A 132 -2.83 7.82 -2.99
C ILE A 132 -3.35 7.27 -4.30
N LEU A 133 -2.49 6.57 -5.03
CA LEU A 133 -2.88 5.90 -6.27
C LEU A 133 -3.73 4.63 -6.00
N GLY A 134 -3.81 4.17 -4.73
CA GLY A 134 -4.58 2.98 -4.33
C GLY A 134 -3.83 1.66 -4.48
N TYR A 135 -2.50 1.73 -4.49
CA TYR A 135 -1.58 0.60 -4.67
C TYR A 135 -0.66 0.40 -3.46
N GLU A 136 -1.15 0.63 -2.24
CA GLU A 136 -0.40 0.51 -0.99
C GLU A 136 0.18 -0.88 -0.73
N GLY A 137 -0.36 -1.91 -1.39
CA GLY A 137 0.12 -3.29 -1.30
C GLY A 137 1.21 -3.66 -2.30
N SER A 138 1.59 -2.73 -3.21
CA SER A 138 2.59 -2.99 -4.24
C SER A 138 4.00 -2.99 -3.68
N GLU A 139 4.89 -3.74 -4.34
CA GLU A 139 6.31 -3.72 -4.01
C GLU A 139 6.94 -2.37 -4.40
N ILE A 140 7.78 -1.83 -3.50
CA ILE A 140 8.49 -0.57 -3.73
C ILE A 140 9.98 -0.84 -3.89
N PHE A 141 10.58 -0.30 -4.95
CA PHE A 141 12.02 -0.33 -5.18
C PHE A 141 12.61 1.09 -5.05
N PRO A 142 13.76 1.25 -4.36
CA PRO A 142 14.54 0.21 -3.69
C PRO A 142 13.77 -0.45 -2.55
N LYS A 143 13.90 -1.79 -2.40
CA LYS A 143 13.32 -2.52 -1.26
C LYS A 143 14.09 -2.25 0.04
N GLN A 144 15.41 -2.15 -0.08
CA GLN A 144 16.31 -1.80 1.02
C GLN A 144 16.59 -0.29 1.00
N THR A 145 16.68 0.31 2.17
CA THR A 145 17.11 1.69 2.36
C THR A 145 18.59 1.79 2.74
N GLU A 146 19.17 0.66 3.16
CA GLU A 146 20.58 0.52 3.50
C GLU A 146 21.07 -0.86 3.04
N ILE A 147 22.28 -0.90 2.50
CA ILE A 147 23.05 -2.11 2.18
C ILE A 147 24.49 -1.93 2.68
N LEU A 148 25.10 -3.00 3.10
CA LEU A 148 26.51 -3.06 3.50
C LEU A 148 27.25 -3.98 2.52
N VAL A 149 27.76 -3.38 1.45
CA VAL A 149 28.44 -4.12 0.36
C VAL A 149 29.61 -4.95 0.88
N GLU A 150 30.34 -4.46 1.89
CA GLU A 150 31.45 -5.16 2.54
C GLU A 150 31.00 -6.48 3.20
N ARG A 151 29.74 -6.61 3.57
CA ARG A 151 29.13 -7.84 4.11
C ARG A 151 28.54 -8.74 3.02
N GLY A 152 28.62 -8.31 1.76
CA GLY A 152 28.04 -9.00 0.62
C GLY A 152 26.57 -8.67 0.36
N ASP A 153 26.01 -7.61 0.96
CA ASP A 153 24.67 -7.17 0.65
C ASP A 153 24.61 -6.57 -0.76
N THR A 154 23.53 -6.82 -1.49
CA THR A 154 23.33 -6.26 -2.85
C THR A 154 21.98 -5.58 -3.04
N GLY A 155 21.02 -5.85 -2.18
CA GLY A 155 19.64 -5.39 -2.38
C GLY A 155 18.89 -6.18 -3.46
N ASN A 156 17.68 -5.72 -3.82
CA ASN A 156 16.83 -6.35 -4.80
C ASN A 156 16.84 -5.57 -6.12
N PHE A 157 16.86 -6.29 -7.24
CA PHE A 157 16.81 -5.71 -8.57
C PHE A 157 15.39 -5.59 -9.11
N LEU A 158 15.17 -4.68 -10.04
CA LEU A 158 13.99 -4.58 -10.88
C LEU A 158 14.37 -4.81 -12.35
N ASN A 159 13.59 -5.60 -13.08
CA ASN A 159 13.77 -5.76 -14.51
C ASN A 159 13.48 -4.45 -15.25
N LEU A 160 14.42 -4.00 -16.07
CA LEU A 160 14.30 -2.72 -16.77
C LEU A 160 13.27 -2.78 -17.93
N PRO A 161 12.66 -1.63 -18.28
CA PRO A 161 11.87 -1.48 -19.50
C PRO A 161 12.79 -1.51 -20.74
N TYR A 162 12.19 -1.50 -21.93
CA TYR A 162 12.88 -1.45 -23.22
C TYR A 162 13.81 -2.65 -23.56
N TYR A 163 13.60 -3.81 -22.94
CA TYR A 163 14.24 -5.02 -23.43
C TYR A 163 13.76 -5.29 -24.86
N ASN A 164 14.69 -5.37 -25.81
CA ASN A 164 14.41 -5.35 -27.25
C ASN A 164 13.56 -4.12 -27.63
N ASN A 165 14.19 -2.96 -27.62
CA ASN A 165 13.51 -1.65 -27.69
C ASN A 165 12.65 -1.44 -28.94
N THR A 166 12.89 -2.22 -30.02
CA THR A 166 12.12 -2.14 -31.26
C THR A 166 10.92 -3.09 -31.35
N LYS A 167 10.93 -4.18 -30.59
CA LYS A 167 9.91 -5.24 -30.63
C LYS A 167 9.42 -5.68 -29.25
N GLY A 168 9.98 -5.09 -28.20
CA GLY A 168 9.68 -5.46 -26.81
C GLY A 168 8.29 -5.05 -26.36
N LEU A 169 7.79 -5.76 -25.34
CA LEU A 169 6.48 -5.48 -24.72
C LEU A 169 6.60 -4.61 -23.46
N ARG A 170 7.81 -4.16 -23.11
CA ARG A 170 8.13 -3.35 -21.95
C ARG A 170 8.52 -1.96 -22.42
N TYR A 171 7.61 -1.01 -22.32
CA TYR A 171 7.79 0.36 -22.81
C TYR A 171 7.06 1.33 -21.90
N ALA A 172 7.48 2.58 -21.91
CA ALA A 172 6.75 3.66 -21.26
C ALA A 172 5.48 4.00 -22.04
N ILE A 173 4.47 4.48 -21.36
CA ILE A 173 3.17 4.81 -21.91
C ILE A 173 2.91 6.30 -21.72
N ASP A 174 2.42 6.96 -22.75
CA ASP A 174 2.10 8.40 -22.72
C ASP A 174 0.74 8.69 -22.07
N ASP A 175 0.40 9.98 -22.01
CA ASP A 175 -0.85 10.44 -21.38
C ASP A 175 -2.13 10.04 -22.16
N ASN A 176 -1.98 9.54 -23.40
CA ASN A 176 -3.08 9.02 -24.23
C ASN A 176 -3.22 7.49 -24.14
N GLY A 177 -2.25 6.82 -23.55
CA GLY A 177 -2.19 5.36 -23.46
C GLY A 177 -1.33 4.71 -24.56
N ASP A 178 -0.63 5.51 -25.36
CA ASP A 178 0.20 5.03 -26.46
C ASP A 178 1.61 4.65 -25.98
N ALA A 179 2.21 3.66 -26.63
CA ALA A 179 3.57 3.22 -26.35
C ALA A 179 4.58 4.26 -26.81
N LEU A 180 5.47 4.67 -25.91
CA LEU A 180 6.57 5.56 -26.20
C LEU A 180 7.78 4.79 -26.79
N ALA A 181 8.31 5.24 -27.90
CA ALA A 181 9.64 4.84 -28.35
C ALA A 181 10.71 5.32 -27.36
N LEU A 182 11.91 4.74 -27.41
CA LEU A 182 12.97 5.03 -26.45
C LEU A 182 13.35 6.52 -26.40
N GLU A 183 13.39 7.20 -27.52
CA GLU A 183 13.69 8.63 -27.61
C GLU A 183 12.58 9.48 -27.02
N GLN A 184 11.33 9.07 -27.17
CA GLN A 184 10.16 9.72 -26.54
C GLN A 184 10.17 9.52 -25.03
N PHE A 185 10.60 8.35 -24.56
CA PHE A 185 10.82 8.11 -23.14
C PHE A 185 11.87 9.04 -22.56
N TYR A 186 12.96 9.32 -23.28
CA TYR A 186 13.95 10.31 -22.83
C TYR A 186 13.37 11.70 -22.70
N THR A 187 12.48 12.09 -23.61
CA THR A 187 11.76 13.36 -23.51
C THR A 187 10.83 13.38 -22.28
N ALA A 188 10.14 12.26 -22.01
CA ALA A 188 9.33 12.15 -20.81
C ALA A 188 10.18 12.16 -19.53
N TYR A 189 11.33 11.50 -19.53
CA TYR A 189 12.29 11.56 -18.42
C TYR A 189 12.77 13.00 -18.16
N ASP A 190 13.17 13.73 -19.18
CA ASP A 190 13.61 15.11 -19.05
C ASP A 190 12.50 16.02 -18.48
N LYS A 191 11.24 15.73 -18.84
CA LYS A 191 10.06 16.47 -18.36
C LYS A 191 9.71 16.17 -16.90
N TYR A 192 9.79 14.90 -16.48
CA TYR A 192 9.27 14.43 -15.20
C TYR A 192 10.36 14.14 -14.16
N SER A 193 11.65 14.16 -14.51
CA SER A 193 12.72 13.97 -13.52
C SER A 193 12.81 15.15 -12.54
N CYS A 194 12.94 14.82 -11.27
CA CYS A 194 12.90 15.75 -10.14
C CYS A 194 14.29 16.05 -9.60
N THR A 195 14.46 17.21 -8.99
CA THR A 195 15.54 17.45 -8.04
C THR A 195 15.19 16.84 -6.68
N ARG A 196 16.17 16.70 -5.79
CA ARG A 196 15.92 16.30 -4.41
C ARG A 196 14.91 17.22 -3.73
N GLY A 197 15.03 18.54 -3.92
CA GLY A 197 14.10 19.51 -3.37
C GLY A 197 12.68 19.34 -3.88
N ASP A 198 12.52 18.99 -5.17
CA ASP A 198 11.19 18.67 -5.73
C ASP A 198 10.58 17.45 -5.03
N VAL A 199 11.37 16.38 -4.85
CA VAL A 199 10.92 15.15 -4.18
C VAL A 199 10.52 15.42 -2.72
N GLU A 200 11.33 16.16 -1.97
CA GLU A 200 11.02 16.57 -0.60
C GLU A 200 9.79 17.47 -0.53
N GLY A 201 9.59 18.30 -1.54
CA GLY A 201 8.47 19.25 -1.68
C GLY A 201 7.16 18.58 -2.14
N ILE A 202 7.20 17.38 -2.69
CA ILE A 202 5.98 16.67 -3.07
C ILE A 202 5.12 16.48 -1.81
N ARG A 203 4.14 17.36 -1.67
CA ARG A 203 3.07 17.21 -0.70
C ARG A 203 2.01 16.36 -1.34
N VAL A 204 2.05 15.10 -1.05
CA VAL A 204 0.93 14.25 -1.37
C VAL A 204 -0.18 14.68 -0.43
N ALA A 205 -1.01 15.65 -0.90
CA ALA A 205 -2.22 15.96 -0.17
C ALA A 205 -2.95 14.63 -0.04
N GLU A 206 -3.03 14.09 1.18
CA GLU A 206 -4.04 13.11 1.46
C GLU A 206 -5.35 13.77 1.03
N LYS A 207 -5.83 13.51 -0.20
CA LYS A 207 -7.26 13.45 -0.39
C LYS A 207 -7.65 12.37 0.60
N LYS A 208 -8.11 12.78 1.80
CA LYS A 208 -8.94 11.90 2.62
C LYS A 208 -9.95 11.43 1.61
N ARG A 209 -9.81 10.19 1.12
CA ARG A 209 -10.91 9.54 0.41
C ARG A 209 -12.04 9.72 1.38
N GLU A 210 -13.09 10.46 1.00
CA GLU A 210 -14.28 10.51 1.82
C GLU A 210 -14.62 9.05 2.04
N GLU A 211 -14.37 8.57 3.27
CA GLU A 211 -14.70 7.21 3.62
C GLU A 211 -16.19 7.07 3.32
N ALA A 212 -16.57 6.12 2.49
CA ALA A 212 -17.98 5.87 2.17
C ALA A 212 -18.79 5.64 3.46
N PHE A 213 -18.12 5.12 4.47
CA PHE A 213 -18.62 4.84 5.82
C PHE A 213 -17.67 5.42 6.87
N PRO A 214 -17.72 6.75 7.16
CA PRO A 214 -16.79 7.42 8.07
C PRO A 214 -16.83 6.82 9.46
N LEU A 215 -15.64 6.51 10.01
CA LEU A 215 -15.49 5.84 11.32
C LEU A 215 -16.16 4.47 11.41
N GLY A 216 -16.55 3.90 10.28
CA GLY A 216 -17.15 2.57 10.16
C GLY A 216 -16.12 1.45 9.90
N PRO A 217 -16.61 0.23 9.69
CA PRO A 217 -15.74 -0.93 9.42
C PRO A 217 -14.85 -0.73 8.20
N PRO A 218 -13.52 -0.96 8.29
CA PRO A 218 -12.60 -0.81 7.16
C PRO A 218 -12.96 -1.69 5.96
N CYS A 219 -13.52 -2.88 6.21
CA CYS A 219 -13.97 -3.80 5.16
C CYS A 219 -15.08 -3.20 4.30
N LEU A 220 -16.03 -2.46 4.89
CA LEU A 220 -17.10 -1.80 4.13
C LEU A 220 -16.52 -0.68 3.24
N ASN A 221 -15.61 0.15 3.77
CA ASN A 221 -14.94 1.19 2.99
C ASN A 221 -14.14 0.59 1.82
N LYS A 222 -13.42 -0.51 2.06
CA LYS A 222 -12.63 -1.18 1.02
C LYS A 222 -13.52 -1.73 -0.09
N LEU A 223 -14.59 -2.45 0.26
CA LEU A 223 -15.50 -3.07 -0.70
C LEU A 223 -16.40 -2.05 -1.42
N ALA A 224 -16.72 -0.92 -0.81
CA ALA A 224 -17.51 0.14 -1.45
C ALA A 224 -16.83 0.75 -2.70
N VAL A 225 -15.51 0.64 -2.81
CA VAL A 225 -14.74 1.13 -3.98
C VAL A 225 -15.07 0.32 -5.24
N THR A 226 -15.22 -1.01 -5.09
CA THR A 226 -15.50 -1.93 -6.20
C THR A 226 -16.99 -2.22 -6.39
N GLY A 227 -17.81 -1.87 -5.40
CA GLY A 227 -19.21 -2.28 -5.34
C GLY A 227 -19.40 -3.76 -4.96
N PHE A 228 -20.66 -4.20 -4.87
CA PHE A 228 -21.02 -5.54 -4.45
C PHE A 228 -21.82 -6.26 -5.55
N GLY A 229 -21.20 -7.26 -6.14
CA GLY A 229 -21.80 -8.06 -7.21
C GLY A 229 -22.82 -9.09 -6.72
N GLN A 230 -23.42 -9.77 -7.69
CA GLN A 230 -24.42 -10.80 -7.46
C GLN A 230 -23.90 -11.90 -6.52
N GLY A 231 -24.73 -12.36 -5.59
CA GLY A 231 -24.37 -13.34 -4.56
C GLY A 231 -23.84 -12.73 -3.25
N SER A 232 -23.34 -11.49 -3.26
CA SER A 232 -22.83 -10.81 -2.08
C SER A 232 -23.68 -9.64 -1.59
N ARG A 233 -24.59 -9.14 -2.42
CA ARG A 233 -25.36 -7.90 -2.23
C ARG A 233 -26.19 -7.86 -0.95
N ASN A 234 -26.93 -8.93 -0.65
CA ASN A 234 -27.81 -8.96 0.52
C ASN A 234 -27.02 -8.85 1.84
N ASN A 235 -25.92 -9.62 1.96
CA ASN A 235 -25.07 -9.55 3.15
C ASN A 235 -24.31 -8.21 3.23
N ALA A 236 -23.86 -7.67 2.10
CA ALA A 236 -23.23 -6.37 2.05
C ALA A 236 -24.19 -5.27 2.52
N LEU A 237 -25.39 -5.20 1.93
CA LEU A 237 -26.39 -4.20 2.29
C LEU A 237 -26.86 -4.34 3.74
N PHE A 238 -26.91 -5.56 4.28
CA PHE A 238 -27.19 -5.80 5.69
C PHE A 238 -26.11 -5.14 6.59
N ASN A 239 -24.84 -5.34 6.28
CA ASN A 239 -23.74 -4.74 7.07
C ASN A 239 -23.71 -3.21 6.93
N ILE A 240 -24.04 -2.66 5.75
CA ILE A 240 -24.20 -1.21 5.56
C ILE A 240 -25.40 -0.70 6.38
N ALA A 241 -26.49 -1.46 6.48
CA ALA A 241 -27.64 -1.10 7.30
C ALA A 241 -27.27 -1.03 8.80
N VAL A 242 -26.50 -2.00 9.29
CA VAL A 242 -26.00 -1.98 10.66
C VAL A 242 -25.15 -0.73 10.92
N PHE A 243 -24.30 -0.35 9.96
CA PHE A 243 -23.49 0.87 10.05
C PHE A 243 -24.38 2.13 10.14
N TYR A 244 -25.31 2.33 9.20
CA TYR A 244 -26.15 3.52 9.20
C TYR A 244 -27.10 3.57 10.40
N LYS A 245 -27.60 2.43 10.87
CA LYS A 245 -28.41 2.39 12.10
C LYS A 245 -27.64 2.87 13.33
N GLN A 246 -26.31 2.67 13.36
CA GLN A 246 -25.45 3.16 14.44
C GLN A 246 -25.00 4.62 14.25
N SER A 247 -24.73 5.04 13.00
CA SER A 247 -24.18 6.36 12.68
C SER A 247 -25.23 7.43 12.46
N GLU A 248 -26.35 7.05 11.86
CA GLU A 248 -27.45 7.94 11.45
C GLU A 248 -28.83 7.31 11.78
N PRO A 249 -29.16 7.11 13.07
CA PRO A 249 -30.33 6.31 13.51
C PRO A 249 -31.67 6.86 13.02
N ASP A 250 -31.78 8.15 12.75
CA ASP A 250 -33.03 8.79 12.35
C ASP A 250 -33.29 8.66 10.82
N THR A 251 -32.24 8.46 10.02
CA THR A 251 -32.32 8.48 8.54
C THR A 251 -31.82 7.17 7.88
N TRP A 252 -31.41 6.20 8.68
CA TRP A 252 -30.75 4.99 8.18
C TRP A 252 -31.56 4.20 7.13
N GLU A 253 -32.89 4.20 7.22
CA GLU A 253 -33.75 3.49 6.25
C GLU A 253 -33.69 4.12 4.86
N ASP A 254 -33.67 5.45 4.78
CA ASP A 254 -33.49 6.17 3.51
C ASP A 254 -32.08 5.97 2.97
N LYS A 255 -31.06 6.00 3.86
CA LYS A 255 -29.66 5.75 3.51
C LYS A 255 -29.44 4.36 2.93
N ILE A 256 -30.19 3.37 3.35
CA ILE A 256 -30.10 2.00 2.79
C ILE A 256 -30.64 1.95 1.36
N VAL A 257 -31.70 2.67 1.06
CA VAL A 257 -32.21 2.78 -0.31
C VAL A 257 -31.17 3.43 -1.23
N GLU A 258 -30.55 4.54 -0.78
CA GLU A 258 -29.46 5.20 -1.51
C GLU A 258 -28.26 4.27 -1.70
N ALA A 259 -27.83 3.56 -0.63
CA ALA A 259 -26.70 2.66 -0.66
C ALA A 259 -26.93 1.46 -1.60
N ASN A 260 -28.16 0.96 -1.68
CA ASN A 260 -28.53 -0.10 -2.62
C ASN A 260 -28.26 0.34 -4.07
N LEU A 261 -28.70 1.56 -4.44
CA LEU A 261 -28.50 2.07 -5.78
C LEU A 261 -27.01 2.39 -6.07
N LYS A 262 -26.27 2.82 -5.06
CA LYS A 262 -24.89 3.27 -5.21
C LYS A 262 -23.87 2.15 -5.21
N TYR A 263 -24.09 1.10 -4.39
CA TYR A 263 -23.05 0.10 -4.12
C TYR A 263 -23.41 -1.31 -4.61
N MET A 264 -24.67 -1.62 -4.89
CA MET A 264 -25.09 -2.97 -5.34
C MET A 264 -25.17 -3.03 -6.87
N ASP A 265 -24.57 -4.07 -7.46
CA ASP A 265 -24.58 -4.28 -8.92
C ASP A 265 -25.07 -5.69 -9.29
N PRO A 266 -26.25 -5.86 -9.92
CA PRO A 266 -27.32 -4.85 -10.03
C PRO A 266 -27.95 -4.56 -8.65
N PRO A 267 -28.67 -3.44 -8.45
CA PRO A 267 -29.36 -3.15 -7.21
C PRO A 267 -30.34 -4.23 -6.81
N LEU A 268 -30.55 -4.43 -5.51
CA LEU A 268 -31.61 -5.29 -5.00
C LEU A 268 -33.00 -4.66 -5.29
N SER A 269 -34.00 -5.49 -5.44
CA SER A 269 -35.39 -5.01 -5.62
C SER A 269 -35.91 -4.31 -4.36
N ASN A 270 -36.90 -3.42 -4.54
CA ASN A 270 -37.52 -2.72 -3.40
C ASN A 270 -38.07 -3.70 -2.35
N SER A 271 -38.61 -4.81 -2.77
CA SER A 271 -39.12 -5.83 -1.83
C SER A 271 -38.03 -6.48 -0.97
N GLU A 272 -36.86 -6.76 -1.57
CA GLU A 272 -35.70 -7.28 -0.85
C GLU A 272 -35.13 -6.24 0.13
N VAL A 273 -35.04 -4.98 -0.27
CA VAL A 273 -34.60 -3.86 0.59
C VAL A 273 -35.57 -3.70 1.78
N GLN A 274 -36.87 -3.73 1.56
CA GLN A 274 -37.87 -3.64 2.64
C GLN A 274 -37.84 -4.83 3.60
N GLN A 275 -37.59 -6.03 3.10
CA GLN A 275 -37.39 -7.22 3.94
C GLN A 275 -36.12 -7.09 4.77
N LEU A 276 -35.06 -6.57 4.21
CA LEU A 276 -33.79 -6.32 4.92
C LEU A 276 -33.99 -5.29 6.04
N ILE A 277 -34.66 -4.15 5.77
CA ILE A 277 -34.98 -3.12 6.78
C ILE A 277 -35.78 -3.74 7.93
N LYS A 278 -36.84 -4.50 7.62
CA LYS A 278 -37.62 -5.24 8.64
C LYS A 278 -36.77 -6.21 9.45
N SER A 279 -35.79 -6.87 8.80
CA SER A 279 -34.86 -7.78 9.46
C SER A 279 -33.95 -7.06 10.44
N VAL A 280 -33.35 -5.95 10.03
CA VAL A 280 -32.43 -5.15 10.87
C VAL A 280 -33.17 -4.48 12.05
N ASN A 281 -34.45 -4.23 11.93
CA ASN A 281 -35.29 -3.71 13.02
C ASN A 281 -35.62 -4.74 14.10
N ARG A 282 -35.45 -6.06 13.85
CA ARG A 282 -35.68 -7.07 14.87
C ARG A 282 -34.60 -7.04 15.96
N LYS A 283 -34.99 -7.27 17.19
CA LYS A 283 -34.08 -7.34 18.33
C LYS A 283 -33.02 -8.44 18.11
N GLY A 284 -31.71 -8.07 18.26
CA GLY A 284 -30.58 -8.99 18.07
C GLY A 284 -29.97 -8.98 16.65
N TYR A 285 -30.50 -8.20 15.69
CA TYR A 285 -29.96 -8.03 14.34
C TYR A 285 -29.22 -6.67 14.18
N ASP A 286 -28.51 -6.28 15.21
CA ASP A 286 -27.76 -5.01 15.28
C ASP A 286 -26.24 -5.21 15.19
N LYS A 287 -25.79 -6.44 14.89
CA LYS A 287 -24.37 -6.81 14.80
C LYS A 287 -23.96 -7.12 13.37
N TYR A 288 -22.72 -6.71 13.04
CA TYR A 288 -22.13 -7.02 11.74
C TYR A 288 -21.97 -8.54 11.52
N ARG A 289 -22.23 -9.00 10.31
CA ARG A 289 -22.01 -10.38 9.87
C ARG A 289 -20.60 -10.58 9.33
N CYS A 290 -19.61 -10.42 10.18
CA CYS A 290 -18.18 -10.41 9.80
C CYS A 290 -17.67 -11.76 9.26
N LYS A 291 -18.35 -12.87 9.57
CA LYS A 291 -17.94 -14.22 9.15
C LYS A 291 -18.42 -14.59 7.74
N ASP A 292 -19.34 -13.82 7.19
CA ASP A 292 -19.98 -14.12 5.91
C ASP A 292 -19.31 -13.35 4.75
N ALA A 293 -19.30 -13.94 3.57
CA ALA A 293 -18.84 -13.27 2.36
C ALA A 293 -19.76 -12.08 1.99
N PRO A 294 -19.21 -11.00 1.44
CA PRO A 294 -17.81 -10.75 1.06
C PRO A 294 -16.96 -10.17 2.19
N ILE A 295 -17.55 -9.86 3.34
CA ILE A 295 -16.92 -9.12 4.45
C ILE A 295 -15.70 -9.86 5.01
N ASN A 296 -15.81 -11.18 5.18
CA ASN A 296 -14.80 -12.03 5.78
C ASN A 296 -13.47 -12.00 5.03
N SER A 297 -13.51 -11.88 3.69
CA SER A 297 -12.30 -11.91 2.83
C SER A 297 -11.39 -10.70 2.98
N VAL A 298 -11.93 -9.57 3.46
CA VAL A 298 -11.22 -8.30 3.61
C VAL A 298 -11.29 -7.75 5.03
N CYS A 299 -11.70 -8.59 5.99
CA CYS A 299 -11.89 -8.18 7.37
C CYS A 299 -10.58 -7.82 8.07
N GLN A 300 -10.53 -6.63 8.64
CA GLN A 300 -9.44 -6.12 9.47
C GLN A 300 -9.97 -5.90 10.89
N SER A 301 -10.23 -7.00 11.60
CA SER A 301 -10.92 -6.97 12.90
C SER A 301 -10.23 -6.07 13.94
N GLY A 302 -8.89 -6.10 14.01
CA GLY A 302 -8.12 -5.25 14.91
C GLY A 302 -8.38 -3.76 14.66
N LEU A 303 -8.26 -3.31 13.41
CA LEU A 303 -8.54 -1.91 13.04
C LEU A 303 -10.03 -1.57 13.21
N CYS A 304 -10.94 -2.50 12.89
CA CYS A 304 -12.38 -2.30 13.02
C CYS A 304 -12.80 -2.02 14.48
N ARG A 305 -12.16 -2.66 15.44
CA ARG A 305 -12.42 -2.45 16.88
C ARG A 305 -12.06 -1.05 17.36
N THR A 306 -11.10 -0.37 16.71
CA THR A 306 -10.74 1.02 17.05
C THR A 306 -11.69 2.06 16.45
N LYS A 307 -12.56 1.65 15.52
CA LYS A 307 -13.49 2.56 14.86
C LYS A 307 -14.76 2.74 15.71
N ARG A 308 -15.29 3.97 15.74
CA ARG A 308 -16.48 4.33 16.52
C ARG A 308 -17.70 3.47 16.20
N PHE A 309 -17.92 3.19 14.91
CA PHE A 309 -19.02 2.37 14.40
C PHE A 309 -18.53 0.99 13.89
N GLY A 310 -17.40 0.52 14.43
CA GLY A 310 -16.89 -0.82 14.16
C GLY A 310 -17.57 -1.89 15.01
N VAL A 311 -16.97 -3.09 15.06
CA VAL A 311 -17.51 -4.21 15.85
C VAL A 311 -17.43 -4.01 17.36
N GLY A 312 -16.67 -3.01 17.83
CA GLY A 312 -16.41 -2.79 19.25
C GLY A 312 -15.53 -3.87 19.89
N PHE A 313 -15.33 -3.74 21.19
CA PHE A 313 -14.67 -4.77 22.01
C PHE A 313 -15.74 -5.60 22.69
N GLY A 314 -15.70 -6.92 22.52
CA GLY A 314 -16.43 -7.84 23.40
C GLY A 314 -15.80 -7.78 24.82
N GLU A 315 -16.61 -7.94 25.87
CA GLU A 315 -16.09 -7.96 27.25
C GLU A 315 -15.00 -9.02 27.47
N GLU A 316 -15.08 -10.14 26.77
CA GLU A 316 -14.10 -11.25 26.83
C GLU A 316 -12.79 -10.98 26.06
N GLU A 317 -12.72 -9.92 25.26
CA GLU A 317 -11.56 -9.62 24.39
C GLU A 317 -10.78 -8.38 24.85
N MET A 318 -11.18 -7.74 25.94
CA MET A 318 -10.44 -6.61 26.52
C MET A 318 -9.12 -7.11 27.08
N PRO A 319 -7.98 -6.58 26.63
CA PRO A 319 -6.70 -6.98 27.21
C PRO A 319 -6.60 -6.52 28.65
N ILE A 320 -6.03 -7.37 29.50
CA ILE A 320 -5.75 -7.03 30.89
C ILE A 320 -4.46 -6.23 30.93
N LEU A 321 -4.56 -4.98 31.36
CA LEU A 321 -3.40 -4.15 31.63
C LEU A 321 -2.89 -4.46 33.04
N GLY A 322 -1.68 -5.00 33.12
CA GLY A 322 -1.04 -5.34 34.39
C GLY A 322 -0.27 -4.16 35.00
N SER A 323 0.73 -4.48 35.79
CA SER A 323 1.54 -3.46 36.47
C SER A 323 2.42 -2.68 35.50
N LEU A 324 2.46 -1.34 35.69
CA LEU A 324 3.42 -0.45 35.06
C LEU A 324 4.67 -0.34 35.96
N THR A 325 5.83 -0.69 35.38
CA THR A 325 7.12 -0.67 36.09
C THR A 325 8.01 0.41 35.52
N LYS A 326 8.57 1.27 36.36
CA LYS A 326 9.59 2.26 35.98
C LYS A 326 10.95 1.81 36.45
N TYR A 327 11.91 1.75 35.53
CA TYR A 327 13.33 1.63 35.86
C TYR A 327 13.97 3.02 35.88
N THR A 328 14.73 3.30 36.95
CA THR A 328 15.41 4.59 37.16
C THR A 328 16.72 4.71 36.39
N SER A 329 16.76 4.19 35.17
CA SER A 329 17.86 4.38 34.22
C SER A 329 17.85 5.82 33.67
N ASN A 330 18.91 6.25 33.02
CA ASN A 330 18.97 7.54 32.33
C ASN A 330 19.17 7.29 30.80
N PRO A 331 18.14 7.49 29.96
CA PRO A 331 16.76 7.91 30.29
C PRO A 331 15.96 6.79 31.01
N PRO A 332 14.88 7.17 31.73
CA PRO A 332 14.05 6.19 32.42
C PRO A 332 13.30 5.30 31.42
N GLN A 333 13.26 4.00 31.74
CA GLN A 333 12.54 3.00 30.95
C GLN A 333 11.23 2.61 31.65
N TRP A 334 10.19 2.41 30.86
CA TRP A 334 8.89 2.02 31.36
C TRP A 334 8.45 0.71 30.71
N PHE A 335 7.92 -0.19 31.54
CA PHE A 335 7.40 -1.48 31.07
C PHE A 335 5.99 -1.71 31.58
N LEU A 336 5.12 -2.21 30.71
CA LEU A 336 3.75 -2.56 31.02
C LEU A 336 3.48 -4.00 30.62
N ASN A 337 2.78 -4.75 31.47
CA ASN A 337 2.24 -6.04 31.07
C ASN A 337 0.87 -5.88 30.42
N VAL A 338 0.73 -6.35 29.19
CA VAL A 338 -0.53 -6.42 28.43
C VAL A 338 -0.86 -7.90 28.24
N ASP A 339 -1.83 -8.41 28.97
CA ASP A 339 -2.06 -9.85 29.17
C ASP A 339 -0.78 -10.54 29.65
N LYS A 340 -0.23 -11.42 28.82
CA LYS A 340 1.01 -12.17 29.08
C LYS A 340 2.25 -11.54 28.44
N THR A 341 2.12 -10.44 27.71
CA THR A 341 3.20 -9.79 26.97
C THR A 341 3.70 -8.56 27.73
N ARG A 342 4.99 -8.47 27.97
CA ARG A 342 5.64 -7.29 28.53
C ARG A 342 6.08 -6.37 27.40
N ILE A 343 5.57 -5.14 27.37
CA ILE A 343 5.89 -4.11 26.39
C ILE A 343 6.74 -3.01 26.99
N GLU A 344 7.59 -2.38 26.19
CA GLU A 344 8.34 -1.17 26.57
C GLU A 344 7.58 0.07 26.10
N LEU A 345 7.49 1.08 26.98
CA LEU A 345 6.82 2.33 26.70
C LEU A 345 7.79 3.51 26.83
N LYS A 346 7.74 4.42 25.88
CA LYS A 346 8.37 5.73 26.00
C LYS A 346 7.53 6.64 26.86
N SER A 347 8.15 7.61 27.56
CA SER A 347 7.44 8.56 28.44
C SER A 347 6.28 9.26 27.72
N GLU A 348 6.46 9.68 26.48
CA GLU A 348 5.42 10.32 25.67
C GLU A 348 4.19 9.43 25.40
N GLN A 349 4.39 8.11 25.30
CA GLN A 349 3.30 7.14 25.10
C GLN A 349 2.41 7.00 26.34
N LEU A 350 2.94 7.28 27.52
CA LEU A 350 2.18 7.30 28.78
C LEU A 350 1.23 8.50 28.87
N TYR A 351 1.56 9.62 28.20
CA TYR A 351 0.76 10.84 28.26
C TYR A 351 -0.22 10.99 27.09
N ASN A 352 -0.04 10.19 26.01
CA ASN A 352 -0.88 10.23 24.84
C ASN A 352 -1.62 8.89 24.64
N PRO A 353 -2.95 8.85 24.88
CA PRO A 353 -3.74 7.63 24.78
C PRO A 353 -3.66 6.93 23.41
N GLY A 354 -3.57 7.71 22.33
CA GLY A 354 -3.44 7.16 20.97
C GLY A 354 -2.09 6.47 20.75
N MET A 355 -1.01 7.10 21.20
CA MET A 355 0.33 6.53 21.12
C MET A 355 0.49 5.31 22.05
N PHE A 356 -0.17 5.31 23.19
CA PHE A 356 -0.23 4.16 24.08
C PHE A 356 -0.94 2.97 23.44
N ALA A 357 -2.12 3.20 22.85
CA ALA A 357 -2.87 2.15 22.17
C ALA A 357 -2.09 1.57 20.96
N LEU A 358 -1.35 2.43 20.22
CA LEU A 358 -0.44 2.00 19.16
C LEU A 358 0.68 1.12 19.71
N ALA A 359 1.32 1.47 20.79
CA ALA A 359 2.39 0.68 21.40
C ALA A 359 1.89 -0.71 21.86
N CYS A 360 0.67 -0.79 22.39
CA CYS A 360 0.03 -2.05 22.76
C CYS A 360 -0.25 -2.92 21.51
N LEU A 361 -0.70 -2.29 20.44
CA LEU A 361 -0.94 -2.99 19.17
C LEU A 361 0.36 -3.52 18.56
N ASP A 362 1.38 -2.68 18.45
CA ASP A 362 2.65 -3.01 17.79
C ASP A 362 3.43 -4.11 18.55
N GLN A 363 3.50 -4.02 19.88
CA GLN A 363 4.36 -4.90 20.67
C GLN A 363 3.64 -6.12 21.25
N ALA A 364 2.34 -6.00 21.57
CA ALA A 364 1.56 -7.09 22.14
C ALA A 364 0.49 -7.66 21.19
N ASN A 365 0.33 -7.07 20.00
CA ASN A 365 -0.75 -7.37 19.06
C ASN A 365 -2.14 -7.31 19.73
N LYS A 366 -2.30 -6.34 20.64
CA LYS A 366 -3.53 -6.11 21.42
C LYS A 366 -4.06 -4.71 21.19
N VAL A 367 -5.34 -4.64 20.87
CA VAL A 367 -6.03 -3.36 20.68
C VAL A 367 -6.61 -2.93 22.04
N VAL A 368 -6.13 -1.79 22.52
CA VAL A 368 -6.61 -1.17 23.76
C VAL A 368 -7.55 -0.02 23.40
N PRO A 369 -8.74 0.09 23.98
CA PRO A 369 -9.63 1.23 23.75
C PRO A 369 -8.93 2.54 24.13
N VAL A 370 -9.00 3.54 23.25
CA VAL A 370 -8.47 4.86 23.54
C VAL A 370 -9.51 5.62 24.37
N PRO A 371 -9.30 5.83 25.68
CA PRO A 371 -10.23 6.59 26.50
C PRO A 371 -10.23 8.06 26.08
N LYS A 372 -11.31 8.77 26.41
CA LYS A 372 -11.33 10.22 26.20
C LYS A 372 -10.18 10.87 27.00
N PRO A 373 -9.52 11.91 26.48
CA PRO A 373 -8.39 12.55 27.16
C PRO A 373 -8.66 12.95 28.62
N LYS A 374 -9.93 13.20 28.93
CA LYS A 374 -10.41 13.55 30.29
C LYS A 374 -10.32 12.36 31.24
N ASP A 375 -10.63 11.17 30.77
CA ASP A 375 -10.63 9.93 31.58
C ASP A 375 -9.20 9.37 31.73
N TRP A 376 -8.36 9.56 30.68
CA TRP A 376 -6.95 9.13 30.70
C TRP A 376 -6.16 9.79 31.85
N LYS A 377 -6.33 11.11 32.06
CA LYS A 377 -5.66 11.84 33.14
C LYS A 377 -6.07 11.37 34.53
N GLN A 378 -7.29 10.88 34.71
CA GLN A 378 -7.78 10.39 35.99
C GLN A 378 -7.23 9.01 36.37
N HIS A 379 -6.92 8.15 35.39
CA HIS A 379 -6.48 6.80 35.66
C HIS A 379 -4.96 6.63 35.78
N PHE A 380 -4.17 7.39 35.00
CA PHE A 380 -2.71 7.22 34.94
C PHE A 380 -1.89 8.34 35.56
N LEU A 381 -2.50 9.49 35.89
CA LEU A 381 -1.80 10.67 36.41
C LEU A 381 -2.20 11.05 37.83
N LYS A 382 -2.93 10.21 38.57
CA LYS A 382 -3.06 10.40 40.00
C LYS A 382 -1.69 10.11 40.64
N PRO A 383 -1.12 11.04 41.41
CA PRO A 383 0.09 10.74 42.17
C PRO A 383 -0.22 9.57 43.11
N MET A 384 0.64 8.55 43.08
CA MET A 384 0.68 7.53 44.11
C MET A 384 1.12 8.14 45.41
#